data_4eeda02fea0bcc54bca949da56f805b6
#
_entry.id   4eeda02fea0bcc54bca949da56f805b6
#
_cell.length_a   1.000
_cell.length_b   1.000
_cell.length_c   1.000
_cell.angle_alpha   90.00
_cell.angle_beta   90.00
_cell.angle_gamma   90.00
#
_symmetry.space_group_name_H-M   'P 1'
#
loop_
_entity.id
_entity.type
_entity.pdbx_description
1 polymer ?
#
loop_
_entity_poly.entity_id
_entity_poly.type
_entity_poly.pdbx_seq_one_letter_code
_entity_poly.pdbx_strand_id
1 'polypeptide(L)'
;MRNLLMQCAQAVASFDQRRAFEKLKEIREHSSSHGDATQRLGYNFAEALEARLTGTMKTPAFDVFSRTSMVDILKAYKEFVQACPTLVMCYYTANRTIFELASKATTLHIIDFGILYGFQWPCLIQALSTQPDGQPKLRVTGIEQPQPGFRPSERVEETRRRLKRFCDKFNVPFEYNFLAKNWDTITLDELEINSGETTVVNCILRLQYTPDETVSLNSPRDTALKLFRDINPDLFLFAEINGMYISPFFLTRFREAMFHCSSLFDMFESNISEENDCRTLVERE
;
A
#
# COMPACT_ATOMS: atom_id res chain seq x y z
N MET A 1 27.91 0.44 2.09
CA MET A 1 26.64 -0.23 1.76
C MET A 1 26.11 0.14 0.36
N ARG A 2 25.74 1.41 0.09
CA ARG A 2 25.12 1.84 -1.20
C ARG A 2 25.92 1.39 -2.43
N ASN A 3 27.25 1.54 -2.43
CA ASN A 3 28.10 1.10 -3.55
C ASN A 3 28.07 -0.43 -3.76
N LEU A 4 28.07 -1.20 -2.68
CA LEU A 4 27.97 -2.68 -2.76
C LEU A 4 26.63 -3.11 -3.34
N LEU A 5 25.53 -2.52 -2.88
CA LEU A 5 24.19 -2.75 -3.41
C LEU A 5 24.10 -2.44 -4.91
N MET A 6 24.66 -1.30 -5.36
CA MET A 6 24.70 -0.94 -6.78
C MET A 6 25.52 -1.92 -7.61
N GLN A 7 26.69 -2.37 -7.11
CA GLN A 7 27.52 -3.36 -7.80
C GLN A 7 26.81 -4.70 -7.90
N CYS A 8 26.11 -5.13 -6.84
CA CYS A 8 25.29 -6.34 -6.86
C CYS A 8 24.15 -6.22 -7.88
N ALA A 9 23.40 -5.10 -7.87
CA ALA A 9 22.34 -4.84 -8.82
C ALA A 9 22.84 -4.82 -10.28
N GLN A 10 24.04 -4.31 -10.54
CA GLN A 10 24.67 -4.36 -11.86
C GLN A 10 24.96 -5.80 -12.31
N ALA A 11 25.49 -6.63 -11.42
CA ALA A 11 25.74 -8.04 -11.69
C ALA A 11 24.42 -8.80 -11.96
N VAL A 12 23.36 -8.51 -11.18
CA VAL A 12 22.02 -9.06 -11.40
C VAL A 12 21.46 -8.63 -12.76
N ALA A 13 21.61 -7.35 -13.12
CA ALA A 13 21.13 -6.81 -14.41
C ALA A 13 21.85 -7.40 -15.63
N SER A 14 23.13 -7.76 -15.47
CA SER A 14 23.96 -8.38 -16.52
C SER A 14 23.90 -9.90 -16.53
N PHE A 15 23.07 -10.53 -15.67
CA PHE A 15 22.97 -11.98 -15.49
C PHE A 15 24.28 -12.65 -15.04
N ASP A 16 25.21 -11.90 -14.45
CA ASP A 16 26.44 -12.42 -13.85
C ASP A 16 26.14 -12.96 -12.44
N GLN A 17 25.61 -14.18 -12.39
CA GLN A 17 25.19 -14.82 -11.14
C GLN A 17 26.34 -14.96 -10.15
N ARG A 18 27.55 -15.35 -10.64
CA ARG A 18 28.70 -15.53 -9.78
C ARG A 18 29.06 -14.26 -9.03
N ARG A 19 29.22 -13.18 -9.77
CA ARG A 19 29.55 -11.86 -9.20
C ARG A 19 28.42 -11.34 -8.30
N ALA A 20 27.16 -11.60 -8.67
CA ALA A 20 26.02 -11.22 -7.86
C ALA A 20 26.04 -11.91 -6.48
N PHE A 21 26.29 -13.23 -6.43
CA PHE A 21 26.39 -13.97 -5.16
C PHE A 21 27.62 -13.57 -4.33
N GLU A 22 28.77 -13.29 -4.97
CA GLU A 22 29.93 -12.74 -4.29
C GLU A 22 29.60 -11.41 -3.60
N LYS A 23 28.90 -10.51 -4.30
CA LYS A 23 28.47 -9.21 -3.73
C LYS A 23 27.40 -9.35 -2.66
N LEU A 24 26.45 -10.28 -2.81
CA LEU A 24 25.47 -10.57 -1.77
C LEU A 24 26.13 -11.03 -0.48
N LYS A 25 27.16 -11.86 -0.57
CA LYS A 25 27.94 -12.28 0.59
C LYS A 25 28.60 -11.07 1.30
N GLU A 26 29.29 -10.22 0.54
CA GLU A 26 29.91 -8.99 1.08
C GLU A 26 28.86 -8.08 1.76
N ILE A 27 27.68 -7.90 1.15
CA ILE A 27 26.59 -7.10 1.72
C ILE A 27 26.14 -7.71 3.06
N ARG A 28 25.95 -9.04 3.12
CA ARG A 28 25.51 -9.74 4.33
C ARG A 28 26.52 -9.67 5.48
N GLU A 29 27.80 -9.66 5.18
CA GLU A 29 28.86 -9.47 6.19
C GLU A 29 28.80 -8.07 6.86
N HIS A 30 28.22 -7.08 6.17
CA HIS A 30 28.14 -5.69 6.65
C HIS A 30 26.69 -5.23 6.93
N SER A 31 25.71 -6.13 6.86
CA SER A 31 24.30 -5.82 7.10
C SER A 31 23.74 -6.59 8.30
N SER A 32 22.71 -6.03 8.91
CA SER A 32 22.01 -6.63 10.05
C SER A 32 20.57 -6.13 10.08
N SER A 33 19.64 -7.03 10.41
CA SER A 33 18.22 -6.63 10.63
C SER A 33 18.00 -5.81 11.89
N HIS A 34 19.00 -5.74 12.78
CA HIS A 34 18.94 -5.04 14.06
C HIS A 34 20.04 -3.96 14.19
N GLY A 35 20.75 -3.65 13.10
CA GLY A 35 21.80 -2.65 13.06
C GLY A 35 21.25 -1.22 12.86
N ASP A 36 22.15 -0.31 12.46
CA ASP A 36 21.76 1.03 12.06
C ASP A 36 20.93 1.04 10.76
N ALA A 37 20.37 2.21 10.39
CA ALA A 37 19.55 2.37 9.19
C ALA A 37 20.22 1.83 7.92
N THR A 38 21.52 2.04 7.75
CA THR A 38 22.29 1.56 6.60
C THR A 38 22.45 0.05 6.59
N GLN A 39 22.64 -0.55 7.75
CA GLN A 39 22.77 -2.02 7.90
C GLN A 39 21.44 -2.73 7.65
N ARG A 40 20.34 -2.18 8.17
CA ARG A 40 18.99 -2.72 7.96
C ARG A 40 18.54 -2.57 6.51
N LEU A 41 18.82 -1.41 5.88
CA LEU A 41 18.61 -1.21 4.46
C LEU A 41 19.37 -2.27 3.63
N GLY A 42 20.65 -2.47 3.94
CA GLY A 42 21.49 -3.48 3.28
C GLY A 42 20.91 -4.88 3.40
N TYR A 43 20.42 -5.24 4.56
CA TYR A 43 19.78 -6.53 4.83
C TYR A 43 18.55 -6.75 3.95
N ASN A 44 17.61 -5.81 3.95
CA ASN A 44 16.36 -5.91 3.17
C ASN A 44 16.63 -5.93 1.64
N PHE A 45 17.55 -5.09 1.16
CA PHE A 45 17.92 -5.10 -0.26
C PHE A 45 18.66 -6.36 -0.69
N ALA A 46 19.47 -6.98 0.18
CA ALA A 46 20.11 -8.26 -0.10
C ALA A 46 19.06 -9.37 -0.30
N GLU A 47 18.07 -9.45 0.56
CA GLU A 47 16.96 -10.40 0.43
C GLU A 47 16.20 -10.21 -0.90
N ALA A 48 15.89 -8.97 -1.27
CA ALA A 48 15.19 -8.66 -2.52
C ALA A 48 16.03 -9.02 -3.77
N LEU A 49 17.34 -8.74 -3.76
CA LEU A 49 18.26 -9.08 -4.85
C LEU A 49 18.41 -10.59 -4.99
N GLU A 50 18.51 -11.33 -3.88
CA GLU A 50 18.59 -12.80 -3.91
C GLU A 50 17.29 -13.42 -4.42
N ALA A 51 16.12 -12.93 -3.96
CA ALA A 51 14.83 -13.38 -4.47
C ALA A 51 14.72 -13.19 -5.99
N ARG A 52 15.22 -12.06 -6.51
CA ARG A 52 15.29 -11.80 -7.94
C ARG A 52 16.24 -12.75 -8.68
N LEU A 53 17.40 -13.06 -8.13
CA LEU A 53 18.39 -13.99 -8.73
C LEU A 53 17.90 -15.42 -8.80
N THR A 54 17.22 -15.87 -7.75
CA THR A 54 16.73 -17.24 -7.62
C THR A 54 15.37 -17.46 -8.27
N GLY A 55 14.71 -16.40 -8.74
CA GLY A 55 13.34 -16.46 -9.26
C GLY A 55 12.31 -16.82 -8.19
N THR A 56 12.71 -16.85 -6.93
CA THR A 56 11.81 -17.11 -5.81
C THR A 56 11.06 -15.84 -5.49
N MET A 57 9.88 -15.68 -6.06
CA MET A 57 8.90 -14.67 -5.64
C MET A 57 8.34 -15.03 -4.26
N LYS A 58 9.21 -15.11 -3.27
CA LYS A 58 8.75 -14.96 -1.89
C LYS A 58 8.47 -13.47 -1.73
N THR A 59 7.21 -13.10 -1.61
CA THR A 59 6.85 -11.78 -1.11
C THR A 59 7.12 -11.79 0.40
N PRO A 60 8.29 -11.31 0.88
CA PRO A 60 8.64 -11.38 2.31
C PRO A 60 7.60 -10.65 3.17
N ALA A 61 7.08 -9.54 2.66
CA ALA A 61 6.02 -8.77 3.30
C ALA A 61 4.77 -9.62 3.55
N PHE A 62 4.34 -10.43 2.57
CA PHE A 62 3.14 -11.25 2.73
C PHE A 62 3.28 -12.30 3.85
N ASP A 63 4.42 -13.01 3.91
CA ASP A 63 4.67 -14.05 4.92
C ASP A 63 4.75 -13.46 6.34
N VAL A 64 5.25 -12.26 6.50
CA VAL A 64 5.35 -11.57 7.79
C VAL A 64 3.97 -11.14 8.27
N PHE A 65 3.17 -10.50 7.42
CA PHE A 65 1.84 -10.02 7.81
C PHE A 65 0.83 -11.15 8.01
N SER A 66 0.96 -12.25 7.28
CA SER A 66 0.09 -13.42 7.48
C SER A 66 0.26 -14.08 8.87
N ARG A 67 1.43 -13.88 9.51
CA ARG A 67 1.76 -14.41 10.84
C ARG A 67 1.72 -13.38 11.96
N THR A 68 1.58 -12.09 11.61
CA THR A 68 1.58 -10.99 12.58
C THR A 68 0.18 -10.76 13.11
N SER A 69 0.05 -10.57 14.43
CA SER A 69 -1.23 -10.27 15.04
C SER A 69 -1.74 -8.91 14.58
N MET A 70 -3.07 -8.75 14.46
CA MET A 70 -3.67 -7.47 14.12
C MET A 70 -3.30 -6.35 15.11
N VAL A 71 -3.08 -6.71 16.39
CA VAL A 71 -2.66 -5.74 17.42
C VAL A 71 -1.26 -5.19 17.10
N ASP A 72 -0.34 -6.05 16.67
CA ASP A 72 1.02 -5.63 16.36
C ASP A 72 1.07 -4.83 15.06
N ILE A 73 0.24 -5.19 14.07
CA ILE A 73 0.06 -4.38 12.84
C ILE A 73 -0.46 -2.98 13.19
N LEU A 74 -1.44 -2.87 14.09
CA LEU A 74 -1.97 -1.57 14.52
C LEU A 74 -0.94 -0.73 15.28
N LYS A 75 -0.10 -1.37 16.10
CA LYS A 75 1.01 -0.70 16.78
C LYS A 75 2.04 -0.20 15.76
N ALA A 76 2.49 -1.07 14.84
CA ALA A 76 3.42 -0.71 13.79
C ALA A 76 2.89 0.45 12.92
N TYR A 77 1.62 0.40 12.54
CA TYR A 77 0.98 1.48 11.80
C TYR A 77 0.97 2.80 12.58
N LYS A 78 0.70 2.77 13.89
CA LYS A 78 0.78 3.96 14.73
C LYS A 78 2.17 4.59 14.70
N GLU A 79 3.21 3.78 14.86
CA GLU A 79 4.60 4.24 14.80
C GLU A 79 4.93 4.82 13.41
N PHE A 80 4.50 4.14 12.34
CA PHE A 80 4.66 4.62 10.97
C PHE A 80 4.00 5.98 10.75
N VAL A 81 2.75 6.15 11.19
CA VAL A 81 2.01 7.42 11.07
C VAL A 81 2.70 8.55 11.83
N GLN A 82 3.26 8.27 13.01
CA GLN A 82 4.00 9.26 13.79
C GLN A 82 5.32 9.64 13.13
N ALA A 83 6.00 8.69 12.50
CA ALA A 83 7.27 8.91 11.83
C ALA A 83 7.13 9.51 10.42
N CYS A 84 6.02 9.24 9.71
CA CYS A 84 5.80 9.62 8.32
C CYS A 84 4.58 10.54 8.15
N PRO A 85 4.72 11.86 8.33
CA PRO A 85 3.60 12.80 8.24
C PRO A 85 2.99 12.89 6.84
N THR A 86 3.71 12.50 5.80
CA THR A 86 3.23 12.58 4.40
C THR A 86 1.98 11.74 4.17
N LEU A 87 1.94 10.50 4.68
CA LEU A 87 0.75 9.65 4.56
C LEU A 87 -0.45 10.25 5.30
N VAL A 88 -0.20 10.81 6.49
CA VAL A 88 -1.24 11.49 7.28
C VAL A 88 -1.83 12.66 6.50
N MET A 89 -0.97 13.46 5.85
CA MET A 89 -1.42 14.58 5.02
C MET A 89 -2.24 14.11 3.82
N CYS A 90 -1.84 13.02 3.15
CA CYS A 90 -2.61 12.42 2.06
C CYS A 90 -4.02 12.02 2.55
N TYR A 91 -4.11 11.26 3.64
CA TYR A 91 -5.38 10.82 4.19
C TYR A 91 -6.23 11.98 4.70
N TYR A 92 -5.62 12.96 5.37
CA TYR A 92 -6.34 14.15 5.85
C TYR A 92 -6.95 14.95 4.69
N THR A 93 -6.16 15.24 3.66
CA THR A 93 -6.62 15.99 2.50
C THR A 93 -7.72 15.24 1.76
N ALA A 94 -7.53 13.94 1.53
CA ALA A 94 -8.53 13.09 0.89
C ALA A 94 -9.83 13.05 1.68
N ASN A 95 -9.76 12.77 2.98
CA ASN A 95 -10.95 12.68 3.84
C ASN A 95 -11.68 14.01 3.95
N ARG A 96 -10.97 15.14 4.00
CA ARG A 96 -11.57 16.47 4.00
C ARG A 96 -12.34 16.73 2.71
N THR A 97 -11.74 16.43 1.55
CA THR A 97 -12.41 16.62 0.25
C THR A 97 -13.66 15.72 0.13
N ILE A 98 -13.56 14.46 0.59
CA ILE A 98 -14.72 13.56 0.64
C ILE A 98 -15.80 14.11 1.57
N PHE A 99 -15.43 14.61 2.75
CA PHE A 99 -16.36 15.16 3.72
C PHE A 99 -17.14 16.36 3.15
N GLU A 100 -16.45 17.27 2.45
CA GLU A 100 -17.07 18.42 1.78
C GLU A 100 -18.04 17.98 0.67
N LEU A 101 -17.66 16.97 -0.12
CA LEU A 101 -18.52 16.38 -1.15
C LEU A 101 -19.76 15.69 -0.56
N ALA A 102 -19.57 14.97 0.54
CA ALA A 102 -20.60 14.20 1.21
C ALA A 102 -21.75 15.05 1.79
N SER A 103 -21.54 16.36 2.00
CA SER A 103 -22.57 17.26 2.55
C SER A 103 -23.84 17.34 1.70
N LYS A 104 -23.75 17.00 0.42
CA LYS A 104 -24.87 16.99 -0.53
C LYS A 104 -25.36 15.60 -0.92
N ALA A 105 -24.72 14.56 -0.37
CA ALA A 105 -24.98 13.18 -0.74
C ALA A 105 -26.02 12.54 0.19
N THR A 106 -26.97 11.81 -0.38
CA THR A 106 -27.81 10.87 0.37
C THR A 106 -27.10 9.54 0.60
N THR A 107 -26.32 9.10 -0.39
CA THR A 107 -25.45 7.93 -0.34
C THR A 107 -24.09 8.31 -0.88
N LEU A 108 -23.06 8.08 -0.07
CA LEU A 108 -21.65 8.22 -0.45
C LEU A 108 -21.07 6.85 -0.71
N HIS A 109 -20.72 6.54 -1.97
CA HIS A 109 -20.10 5.30 -2.36
C HIS A 109 -18.60 5.47 -2.57
N ILE A 110 -17.79 4.90 -1.70
CA ILE A 110 -16.32 4.90 -1.80
C ILE A 110 -15.87 3.58 -2.39
N ILE A 111 -15.21 3.64 -3.54
CA ILE A 111 -14.56 2.50 -4.20
C ILE A 111 -13.06 2.64 -3.93
N ASP A 112 -12.53 1.79 -3.07
CA ASP A 112 -11.15 1.90 -2.54
C ASP A 112 -10.25 0.82 -3.13
N PHE A 113 -9.40 1.21 -4.05
CA PHE A 113 -8.41 0.35 -4.70
C PHE A 113 -7.16 0.21 -3.83
N GLY A 114 -7.08 -0.90 -3.12
CA GLY A 114 -6.01 -1.19 -2.18
C GLY A 114 -6.35 -0.78 -0.75
N ILE A 115 -7.56 -1.12 -0.30
CA ILE A 115 -8.08 -0.75 1.02
C ILE A 115 -7.23 -1.26 2.19
N LEU A 116 -6.49 -2.38 2.03
CA LEU A 116 -5.70 -3.01 3.08
C LEU A 116 -6.48 -3.18 4.40
N TYR A 117 -6.02 -2.46 5.41
CA TYR A 117 -6.61 -2.44 6.75
C TYR A 117 -7.63 -1.31 6.95
N GLY A 118 -7.88 -0.47 5.93
CA GLY A 118 -8.84 0.62 5.99
C GLY A 118 -8.51 1.72 7.00
N PHE A 119 -7.25 1.98 7.28
CA PHE A 119 -6.82 2.95 8.30
C PHE A 119 -7.18 4.40 7.99
N GLN A 120 -7.43 4.72 6.72
CA GLN A 120 -7.91 6.04 6.30
C GLN A 120 -9.31 6.35 6.86
N TRP A 121 -10.20 5.36 6.88
CA TRP A 121 -11.63 5.53 7.00
C TRP A 121 -12.18 5.87 8.39
N PRO A 122 -11.62 5.42 9.52
CA PRO A 122 -12.12 5.74 10.86
C PRO A 122 -12.29 7.24 11.11
N CYS A 123 -11.33 8.07 10.65
CA CYS A 123 -11.41 9.53 10.79
C CYS A 123 -12.54 10.13 9.94
N LEU A 124 -12.73 9.62 8.72
CA LEU A 124 -13.85 10.05 7.86
C LEU A 124 -15.20 9.66 8.47
N ILE A 125 -15.36 8.41 8.94
CA ILE A 125 -16.60 7.93 9.58
C ILE A 125 -16.96 8.83 10.77
N GLN A 126 -15.99 9.15 11.61
CA GLN A 126 -16.20 10.07 12.73
C GLN A 126 -16.61 11.46 12.24
N ALA A 127 -15.97 12.00 11.21
CA ALA A 127 -16.33 13.30 10.66
C ALA A 127 -17.75 13.29 10.08
N LEU A 128 -18.12 12.26 9.28
CA LEU A 128 -19.46 12.14 8.70
C LEU A 128 -20.56 12.13 9.77
N SER A 129 -20.28 11.57 10.97
CA SER A 129 -21.25 11.56 12.07
C SER A 129 -21.61 12.95 12.60
N THR A 130 -20.83 13.98 12.28
CA THR A 130 -21.03 15.36 12.73
C THR A 130 -21.62 16.27 11.66
N GLN A 131 -22.07 15.73 10.52
CA GLN A 131 -22.65 16.55 9.46
C GLN A 131 -23.98 17.19 9.89
N PRO A 132 -24.12 18.53 9.75
CA PRO A 132 -25.30 19.26 10.23
C PRO A 132 -26.60 18.87 9.52
N ASP A 133 -26.51 18.57 8.22
CA ASP A 133 -27.67 18.31 7.35
C ASP A 133 -28.09 16.83 7.34
N GLY A 134 -27.50 16.03 8.22
CA GLY A 134 -27.72 14.61 8.32
C GLY A 134 -26.58 13.79 7.69
N GLN A 135 -26.45 12.56 8.16
CA GLN A 135 -25.38 11.67 7.72
C GLN A 135 -25.77 10.96 6.43
N PRO A 136 -24.92 10.95 5.39
CA PRO A 136 -25.15 10.10 4.24
C PRO A 136 -25.04 8.62 4.62
N LYS A 137 -25.72 7.75 3.88
CA LYS A 137 -25.41 6.33 3.93
C LYS A 137 -24.00 6.13 3.35
N LEU A 138 -23.08 5.60 4.15
CA LEU A 138 -21.73 5.25 3.69
C LEU A 138 -21.73 3.86 3.10
N ARG A 139 -21.46 3.76 1.82
CA ARG A 139 -21.22 2.52 1.10
C ARG A 139 -19.74 2.43 0.73
N VAL A 140 -19.09 1.30 1.04
CA VAL A 140 -17.68 1.08 0.71
C VAL A 140 -17.54 -0.19 -0.11
N THR A 141 -16.90 -0.10 -1.25
CA THR A 141 -16.41 -1.24 -2.02
C THR A 141 -14.91 -1.34 -1.85
N GLY A 142 -14.48 -2.22 -0.95
CA GLY A 142 -13.06 -2.45 -0.65
C GLY A 142 -12.45 -3.43 -1.65
N ILE A 143 -11.42 -2.99 -2.38
CA ILE A 143 -10.73 -3.81 -3.39
C ILE A 143 -9.32 -4.11 -2.90
N GLU A 144 -8.93 -5.39 -2.96
CA GLU A 144 -7.60 -5.81 -2.57
C GLU A 144 -7.12 -6.98 -3.42
N GLN A 145 -5.81 -7.13 -3.56
CA GLN A 145 -5.22 -8.32 -4.17
C GLN A 145 -5.57 -9.57 -3.34
N PRO A 146 -5.92 -10.69 -4.00
CA PRO A 146 -6.23 -11.92 -3.30
C PRO A 146 -5.00 -12.40 -2.51
N GLN A 147 -5.22 -12.77 -1.25
CA GLN A 147 -4.16 -13.35 -0.45
C GLN A 147 -3.86 -14.79 -0.89
N PRO A 148 -2.59 -15.23 -0.91
CA PRO A 148 -2.26 -16.62 -1.13
C PRO A 148 -2.86 -17.53 -0.04
N GLY A 149 -3.28 -18.74 -0.43
CA GLY A 149 -3.81 -19.76 0.48
C GLY A 149 -5.32 -19.92 0.41
N PHE A 150 -5.89 -20.53 1.45
CA PHE A 150 -7.30 -20.97 1.45
C PHE A 150 -8.31 -19.84 1.72
N ARG A 151 -7.87 -18.65 2.13
CA ARG A 151 -8.74 -17.52 2.47
C ARG A 151 -8.28 -16.23 1.80
N PRO A 152 -8.44 -16.12 0.47
CA PRO A 152 -7.92 -14.99 -0.29
C PRO A 152 -8.57 -13.63 0.09
N SER A 153 -9.75 -13.66 0.71
CA SER A 153 -10.51 -12.46 1.10
C SER A 153 -10.42 -12.11 2.60
N GLU A 154 -9.69 -12.88 3.41
CA GLU A 154 -9.72 -12.74 4.88
C GLU A 154 -9.39 -11.32 5.36
N ARG A 155 -8.39 -10.67 4.79
CA ARG A 155 -8.00 -9.31 5.16
C ARG A 155 -9.09 -8.29 4.87
N VAL A 156 -9.70 -8.35 3.70
CA VAL A 156 -10.78 -7.44 3.28
C VAL A 156 -12.02 -7.63 4.16
N GLU A 157 -12.34 -8.88 4.52
CA GLU A 157 -13.44 -9.21 5.42
C GLU A 157 -13.19 -8.71 6.85
N GLU A 158 -11.95 -8.81 7.35
CA GLU A 158 -11.58 -8.27 8.66
C GLU A 158 -11.66 -6.74 8.64
N THR A 159 -11.24 -6.09 7.56
CA THR A 159 -11.40 -4.65 7.37
C THR A 159 -12.87 -4.26 7.41
N ARG A 160 -13.77 -5.01 6.75
CA ARG A 160 -15.22 -4.82 6.86
C ARG A 160 -15.70 -4.85 8.30
N ARG A 161 -15.31 -5.88 9.06
CA ARG A 161 -15.73 -6.05 10.47
C ARG A 161 -15.32 -4.85 11.34
N ARG A 162 -14.10 -4.33 11.13
CA ARG A 162 -13.61 -3.17 11.86
C ARG A 162 -14.33 -1.89 11.48
N LEU A 163 -14.47 -1.61 10.19
CA LEU A 163 -15.17 -0.41 9.71
C LEU A 163 -16.64 -0.43 10.16
N LYS A 164 -17.30 -1.59 10.13
CA LYS A 164 -18.67 -1.73 10.65
C LYS A 164 -18.76 -1.34 12.12
N ARG A 165 -17.83 -1.80 12.98
CA ARG A 165 -17.80 -1.41 14.41
C ARG A 165 -17.63 0.09 14.58
N PHE A 166 -16.83 0.75 13.76
CA PHE A 166 -16.70 2.21 13.77
C PHE A 166 -18.01 2.89 13.36
N CYS A 167 -18.63 2.46 12.28
CA CYS A 167 -19.91 2.99 11.82
C CYS A 167 -21.00 2.81 12.89
N ASP A 168 -21.10 1.63 13.51
CA ASP A 168 -22.05 1.36 14.60
C ASP A 168 -21.79 2.29 15.79
N LYS A 169 -20.52 2.51 16.17
CA LYS A 169 -20.14 3.42 17.27
C LYS A 169 -20.56 4.87 17.03
N PHE A 170 -20.49 5.32 15.79
CA PHE A 170 -20.80 6.71 15.40
C PHE A 170 -22.20 6.85 14.77
N ASN A 171 -23.01 5.78 14.77
CA ASN A 171 -24.34 5.73 14.17
C ASN A 171 -24.40 6.11 12.69
N VAL A 172 -23.32 5.84 11.92
CA VAL A 172 -23.27 6.09 10.47
C VAL A 172 -23.89 4.89 9.75
N PRO A 173 -24.95 5.06 8.93
CA PRO A 173 -25.52 3.97 8.14
C PRO A 173 -24.46 3.40 7.19
N PHE A 174 -24.24 2.09 7.22
CA PHE A 174 -23.08 1.46 6.57
C PHE A 174 -23.44 0.24 5.73
N GLU A 175 -22.92 0.22 4.52
CA GLU A 175 -22.94 -0.94 3.63
C GLU A 175 -21.53 -1.21 3.10
N TYR A 176 -21.15 -2.48 2.98
CA TYR A 176 -19.82 -2.86 2.55
C TYR A 176 -19.86 -4.01 1.58
N ASN A 177 -19.28 -3.81 0.42
CA ASN A 177 -18.94 -4.82 -0.56
C ASN A 177 -17.41 -4.97 -0.63
N PHE A 178 -16.90 -6.12 -1.11
CA PHE A 178 -15.47 -6.31 -1.31
C PHE A 178 -15.17 -7.21 -2.51
N LEU A 179 -14.03 -6.93 -3.14
CA LEU A 179 -13.48 -7.70 -4.24
C LEU A 179 -12.03 -8.08 -3.91
N ALA A 180 -11.79 -9.38 -3.70
CA ALA A 180 -10.43 -9.93 -3.58
C ALA A 180 -9.99 -10.45 -4.96
N LYS A 181 -9.60 -9.51 -5.85
CA LYS A 181 -9.28 -9.77 -7.27
C LYS A 181 -8.12 -8.92 -7.75
N ASN A 182 -7.45 -9.39 -8.79
CA ASN A 182 -6.52 -8.55 -9.54
C ASN A 182 -7.30 -7.41 -10.22
N TRP A 183 -6.76 -6.20 -10.17
CA TRP A 183 -7.46 -5.01 -10.63
C TRP A 183 -7.81 -5.02 -12.12
N ASP A 184 -6.97 -5.67 -12.94
CA ASP A 184 -7.18 -5.86 -14.37
C ASP A 184 -8.30 -6.86 -14.73
N THR A 185 -8.85 -7.55 -13.74
CA THR A 185 -9.96 -8.51 -13.91
C THR A 185 -11.30 -8.00 -13.38
N ILE A 186 -11.32 -6.79 -12.83
CA ILE A 186 -12.53 -6.19 -12.26
C ILE A 186 -13.36 -5.56 -13.38
N THR A 187 -14.66 -5.84 -13.37
CA THR A 187 -15.63 -5.24 -14.28
C THR A 187 -16.45 -4.14 -13.61
N LEU A 188 -17.00 -3.23 -14.40
CA LEU A 188 -17.85 -2.15 -13.89
C LEU A 188 -19.08 -2.66 -13.15
N ASP A 189 -19.68 -3.75 -13.64
CA ASP A 189 -20.88 -4.37 -13.04
C ASP A 189 -20.62 -4.90 -11.63
N GLU A 190 -19.40 -5.41 -11.35
CA GLU A 190 -19.04 -5.92 -10.03
C GLU A 190 -18.92 -4.83 -8.97
N LEU A 191 -18.79 -3.57 -9.37
CA LEU A 191 -18.75 -2.43 -8.46
C LEU A 191 -20.15 -2.01 -7.99
N GLU A 192 -21.20 -2.51 -8.65
CA GLU A 192 -22.61 -2.28 -8.29
C GLU A 192 -22.95 -0.80 -8.07
N ILE A 193 -22.47 0.09 -8.95
CA ILE A 193 -22.67 1.53 -8.85
C ILE A 193 -24.14 1.83 -9.17
N ASN A 194 -24.84 2.52 -8.24
CA ASN A 194 -26.23 2.88 -8.43
C ASN A 194 -26.38 4.33 -8.90
N SER A 195 -27.41 4.59 -9.69
CA SER A 195 -27.76 5.96 -10.08
C SER A 195 -28.16 6.80 -8.87
N GLY A 196 -27.60 8.01 -8.76
CA GLY A 196 -27.89 8.94 -7.65
C GLY A 196 -27.01 8.78 -6.41
N GLU A 197 -26.05 7.85 -6.42
CA GLU A 197 -24.99 7.82 -5.44
C GLU A 197 -23.90 8.84 -5.79
N THR A 198 -23.33 9.49 -4.77
CA THR A 198 -22.09 10.25 -4.94
C THR A 198 -20.91 9.28 -4.87
N THR A 199 -20.20 9.13 -5.98
CA THR A 199 -19.17 8.09 -6.16
C THR A 199 -17.77 8.67 -6.03
N VAL A 200 -16.96 8.06 -5.19
CA VAL A 200 -15.54 8.40 -4.98
C VAL A 200 -14.67 7.19 -5.31
N VAL A 201 -13.71 7.37 -6.20
CA VAL A 201 -12.63 6.40 -6.41
C VAL A 201 -11.41 6.84 -5.62
N ASN A 202 -10.90 5.96 -4.74
CA ASN A 202 -9.73 6.19 -3.90
C ASN A 202 -8.62 5.22 -4.28
N CYS A 203 -7.44 5.75 -4.62
CA CYS A 203 -6.24 4.97 -4.95
C CYS A 203 -4.99 5.69 -4.43
N ILE A 204 -4.77 5.62 -3.11
CA ILE A 204 -3.66 6.32 -2.45
C ILE A 204 -2.48 5.39 -2.27
N LEU A 205 -1.34 5.71 -2.91
CA LEU A 205 -0.05 5.00 -2.83
C LEU A 205 -0.13 3.51 -3.21
N ARG A 206 -1.06 3.14 -4.10
CA ARG A 206 -1.30 1.72 -4.44
C ARG A 206 -1.02 1.37 -5.91
N LEU A 207 -1.23 2.30 -6.83
CA LEU A 207 -1.08 2.04 -8.28
C LEU A 207 0.38 1.69 -8.65
N GLN A 208 1.35 2.17 -7.89
CA GLN A 208 2.77 1.88 -8.09
C GLN A 208 3.14 0.39 -7.99
N TYR A 209 2.29 -0.42 -7.33
CA TYR A 209 2.48 -1.88 -7.21
C TYR A 209 1.83 -2.65 -8.36
N THR A 210 1.12 -1.98 -9.25
CA THR A 210 0.48 -2.59 -10.41
C THR A 210 1.44 -2.59 -11.60
N PRO A 211 1.71 -3.76 -12.22
CA PRO A 211 2.58 -3.83 -13.40
C PRO A 211 2.08 -2.96 -14.55
N ASP A 212 3.00 -2.28 -15.21
CA ASP A 212 2.76 -1.43 -16.37
C ASP A 212 3.18 -2.10 -17.69
N GLU A 213 3.09 -1.39 -18.79
CA GLU A 213 3.44 -1.84 -20.15
C GLU A 213 4.91 -2.23 -20.29
N THR A 214 5.79 -1.81 -19.38
CA THR A 214 7.23 -2.19 -19.42
C THR A 214 7.46 -3.60 -18.87
N VAL A 215 6.48 -4.15 -18.16
CA VAL A 215 6.53 -5.47 -17.53
C VAL A 215 5.56 -6.45 -18.16
N SER A 216 4.39 -5.96 -18.63
CA SER A 216 3.32 -6.78 -19.20
C SER A 216 2.76 -6.14 -20.47
N LEU A 217 2.62 -6.93 -21.55
CA LEU A 217 2.03 -6.47 -22.83
C LEU A 217 0.59 -5.97 -22.68
N ASN A 218 -0.17 -6.54 -21.74
CA ASN A 218 -1.52 -6.10 -21.38
C ASN A 218 -1.45 -5.35 -20.05
N SER A 219 -0.87 -4.16 -20.06
CA SER A 219 -0.66 -3.35 -18.86
C SER A 219 -1.84 -3.41 -17.87
N PRO A 220 -1.71 -4.12 -16.72
CA PRO A 220 -2.76 -4.13 -15.69
C PRO A 220 -3.02 -2.73 -15.14
N ARG A 221 -2.00 -1.86 -15.13
CA ARG A 221 -2.12 -0.45 -14.72
C ARG A 221 -3.04 0.32 -15.68
N ASP A 222 -2.85 0.19 -16.99
CA ASP A 222 -3.70 0.86 -17.98
C ASP A 222 -5.14 0.37 -17.91
N THR A 223 -5.32 -0.93 -17.67
CA THR A 223 -6.66 -1.51 -17.47
C THR A 223 -7.33 -0.92 -16.23
N ALA A 224 -6.61 -0.79 -15.11
CA ALA A 224 -7.13 -0.15 -13.91
C ALA A 224 -7.46 1.34 -14.14
N LEU A 225 -6.58 2.09 -14.79
CA LEU A 225 -6.82 3.50 -15.13
C LEU A 225 -8.01 3.68 -16.08
N LYS A 226 -8.20 2.74 -17.02
CA LYS A 226 -9.39 2.73 -17.88
C LYS A 226 -10.65 2.48 -17.06
N LEU A 227 -10.62 1.52 -16.14
CA LEU A 227 -11.74 1.25 -15.23
C LEU A 227 -12.08 2.49 -14.38
N PHE A 228 -11.09 3.19 -13.82
CA PHE A 228 -11.33 4.43 -13.06
C PHE A 228 -12.04 5.49 -13.90
N ARG A 229 -11.63 5.64 -15.17
CA ARG A 229 -12.31 6.55 -16.11
C ARG A 229 -13.73 6.08 -16.45
N ASP A 230 -13.95 4.78 -16.65
CA ASP A 230 -15.23 4.22 -17.02
C ASP A 230 -16.24 4.26 -15.85
N ILE A 231 -15.76 4.22 -14.60
CA ILE A 231 -16.56 4.52 -13.38
C ILE A 231 -17.12 5.93 -13.44
N ASN A 232 -16.38 6.89 -14.02
CA ASN A 232 -16.73 8.30 -14.08
C ASN A 232 -17.16 8.87 -12.71
N PRO A 233 -16.30 8.78 -11.68
CA PRO A 233 -16.64 9.18 -10.32
C PRO A 233 -16.81 10.70 -10.17
N ASP A 234 -17.59 11.13 -9.17
CA ASP A 234 -17.69 12.55 -8.79
C ASP A 234 -16.36 13.08 -8.22
N LEU A 235 -15.55 12.18 -7.64
CA LEU A 235 -14.22 12.49 -7.12
C LEU A 235 -13.26 11.32 -7.35
N PHE A 236 -12.11 11.60 -7.96
CA PHE A 236 -10.99 10.67 -8.04
C PHE A 236 -9.84 11.15 -7.16
N LEU A 237 -9.47 10.34 -6.17
CA LEU A 237 -8.37 10.58 -5.26
C LEU A 237 -7.20 9.68 -5.62
N PHE A 238 -6.09 10.31 -5.96
CA PHE A 238 -4.88 9.63 -6.36
C PHE A 238 -3.65 10.25 -5.69
N ALA A 239 -2.81 9.41 -5.13
CA ALA A 239 -1.49 9.79 -4.65
C ALA A 239 -0.48 8.72 -5.04
N GLU A 240 0.70 9.16 -5.43
CA GLU A 240 1.81 8.30 -5.83
C GLU A 240 3.14 8.87 -5.33
N ILE A 241 4.12 7.99 -5.11
CA ILE A 241 5.48 8.41 -4.79
C ILE A 241 6.14 8.83 -6.09
N ASN A 242 6.60 10.08 -6.16
CA ASN A 242 7.30 10.59 -7.32
C ASN A 242 8.69 9.95 -7.45
N GLY A 243 8.90 9.15 -8.49
CA GLY A 243 10.15 8.46 -8.77
C GLY A 243 10.11 7.68 -10.08
N MET A 244 11.28 7.25 -10.58
CA MET A 244 11.44 6.50 -11.82
C MET A 244 11.16 4.98 -11.65
N TYR A 245 10.12 4.64 -10.91
CA TYR A 245 9.77 3.23 -10.59
C TYR A 245 9.24 2.45 -11.80
N ILE A 246 8.73 3.16 -12.79
CA ILE A 246 8.20 2.59 -14.06
C ILE A 246 9.24 2.55 -15.18
N SER A 247 10.49 2.93 -14.91
CA SER A 247 11.56 2.86 -15.94
C SER A 247 11.73 1.43 -16.47
N PRO A 248 11.91 1.22 -17.78
CA PRO A 248 12.15 -0.11 -18.36
C PRO A 248 13.45 -0.75 -17.85
N PHE A 249 14.40 0.07 -17.40
CA PHE A 249 15.70 -0.41 -16.95
C PHE A 249 15.72 -0.73 -15.45
N PHE A 250 16.03 -1.98 -15.12
CA PHE A 250 16.12 -2.44 -13.73
C PHE A 250 17.03 -1.57 -12.85
N LEU A 251 18.20 -1.18 -13.34
CA LEU A 251 19.14 -0.36 -12.57
C LEU A 251 18.60 1.04 -12.25
N THR A 252 17.80 1.61 -13.12
CA THR A 252 17.15 2.91 -12.86
C THR A 252 16.12 2.74 -11.75
N ARG A 253 15.23 1.76 -11.85
CA ARG A 253 14.25 1.46 -10.79
C ARG A 253 14.92 1.13 -9.45
N PHE A 254 15.98 0.31 -9.49
CA PHE A 254 16.72 -0.06 -8.28
C PHE A 254 17.35 1.16 -7.60
N ARG A 255 17.92 2.08 -8.37
CA ARG A 255 18.52 3.32 -7.83
C ARG A 255 17.45 4.19 -7.17
N GLU A 256 16.31 4.37 -7.82
CA GLU A 256 15.19 5.15 -7.27
C GLU A 256 14.66 4.53 -5.98
N ALA A 257 14.40 3.21 -5.98
CA ALA A 257 13.97 2.48 -4.79
C ALA A 257 14.99 2.60 -3.66
N MET A 258 16.27 2.42 -3.94
CA MET A 258 17.34 2.54 -2.95
C MET A 258 17.41 3.96 -2.36
N PHE A 259 17.26 5.00 -3.18
CA PHE A 259 17.24 6.38 -2.70
C PHE A 259 16.04 6.63 -1.79
N HIS A 260 14.85 6.25 -2.23
CA HIS A 260 13.61 6.41 -1.47
C HIS A 260 13.64 5.63 -0.15
N CYS A 261 13.96 4.33 -0.20
CA CYS A 261 14.05 3.50 1.00
C CYS A 261 15.14 4.01 1.96
N SER A 262 16.29 4.49 1.45
CA SER A 262 17.30 5.11 2.33
C SER A 262 16.73 6.26 3.12
N SER A 263 15.94 7.13 2.47
CA SER A 263 15.32 8.28 3.14
C SER A 263 14.28 7.85 4.17
N LEU A 264 13.51 6.79 3.90
CA LEU A 264 12.56 6.21 4.85
C LEU A 264 13.29 5.61 6.07
N PHE A 265 14.35 4.83 5.84
CA PHE A 265 15.12 4.23 6.93
C PHE A 265 15.81 5.29 7.81
N ASP A 266 16.36 6.35 7.21
CA ASP A 266 16.91 7.48 7.94
C ASP A 266 15.84 8.22 8.76
N MET A 267 14.62 8.35 8.21
CA MET A 267 13.47 8.93 8.91
C MET A 267 13.04 8.06 10.09
N PHE A 268 12.95 6.74 9.91
CA PHE A 268 12.60 5.80 10.98
C PHE A 268 13.68 5.77 12.07
N GLU A 269 14.97 5.81 11.69
CA GLU A 269 16.08 5.90 12.62
C GLU A 269 15.95 7.12 13.55
N SER A 270 15.52 8.25 12.99
CA SER A 270 15.39 9.50 13.71
C SER A 270 14.14 9.61 14.60
N ASN A 271 13.08 8.85 14.28
CA ASN A 271 11.76 9.03 14.90
C ASN A 271 11.22 7.81 15.65
N ILE A 272 11.78 6.62 15.43
CA ILE A 272 11.34 5.38 16.09
C ILE A 272 12.51 4.86 16.94
N SER A 273 12.27 4.66 18.24
CA SER A 273 13.27 4.13 19.17
C SER A 273 13.80 2.76 18.71
N GLU A 274 15.09 2.51 18.94
CA GLU A 274 15.74 1.20 18.67
C GLU A 274 15.08 0.05 19.47
N GLU A 275 14.59 0.33 20.67
CA GLU A 275 13.95 -0.63 21.55
C GLU A 275 12.50 -0.94 21.14
N ASN A 276 11.97 -0.27 20.11
CA ASN A 276 10.60 -0.45 19.67
C ASN A 276 10.48 -1.68 18.75
N ASP A 277 9.87 -2.75 19.26
CA ASP A 277 9.63 -4.01 18.55
C ASP A 277 8.85 -3.84 17.24
N CYS A 278 8.10 -2.74 17.09
CA CYS A 278 7.34 -2.44 15.88
C CYS A 278 8.19 -1.91 14.73
N ARG A 279 9.42 -1.43 14.99
CA ARG A 279 10.30 -0.85 13.97
C ARG A 279 10.55 -1.81 12.80
N THR A 280 10.88 -3.07 13.11
CA THR A 280 11.11 -4.09 12.08
C THR A 280 9.86 -4.36 11.22
N LEU A 281 8.67 -4.27 11.80
CA LEU A 281 7.41 -4.41 11.06
C LEU A 281 7.17 -3.22 10.13
N VAL A 282 7.44 -1.99 10.61
CA VAL A 282 7.33 -0.76 9.82
C VAL A 282 8.28 -0.76 8.61
N GLU A 283 9.51 -1.25 8.79
CA GLU A 283 10.54 -1.26 7.73
C GLU A 283 10.33 -2.37 6.68
N ARG A 284 9.46 -3.32 6.95
CA ARG A 284 9.11 -4.42 6.02
C ARG A 284 7.87 -4.12 5.17
N GLU A 285 7.06 -3.15 5.56
CA GLU A 285 5.90 -2.67 4.81
C GLU A 285 6.30 -1.72 3.65
#